data_716eb212b63c67e37d2df47e6229df4c
#
_entry.id   716eb212b63c67e37d2df47e6229df4c
#
_cell.length_a   1.000
_cell.length_b   1.000
_cell.length_c   1.000
_cell.angle_alpha   90.00
_cell.angle_beta   90.00
_cell.angle_gamma   90.00
#
_symmetry.space_group_name_H-M   'P 1'
#
loop_
_entity.id
_entity.type
_entity.pdbx_description
1 polymer ?
#
loop_
_entity_poly.entity_id
_entity_poly.type
_entity_poly.pdbx_seq_one_letter_code
_entity_poly.pdbx_strand_id
1 'polypeptide(L)'
;MVVKSKKRNNVLLAASRLLGLVYLVAALVFEATLLVTDFLPKKWLLTLLIGVFIASAVLFIQLFFRNIKRKSRIVAVVISIMLSIVFVVTSVYAAKTASFLNKISKAKSVGNTKIAEKPFTVLISGMDTTGKIDEEARSDVNMLVTVDPQKHKILLTSIPRDYLVKLPSKDNAEDKLTHSGLYGIDETRGAIEKLLDVKIDYYVKVNYNTVVQFINAIGGIYINSDHAFTTYIDHYRINKGTNFLKGEQALAFARERQAFKDGDNQRVKNQQIVLKGIFHRFTQSPEIIAKYTKILDRIAPYMETDMSPAEIRALVKLELKNHKEWKIENNAVEGAGDSTRRVYSSGSTPVYVMTP
;
A
#
# COMPACT_ATOMS: atom_id res chain seq x y z
N MET A 1 44.90 -38.96 21.85
CA MET A 1 44.20 -37.66 21.99
C MET A 1 44.46 -36.73 20.79
N VAL A 2 45.67 -36.56 20.31
CA VAL A 2 46.08 -35.65 19.20
C VAL A 2 45.37 -35.95 17.86
N VAL A 3 45.22 -37.23 17.48
CA VAL A 3 44.58 -37.67 16.22
C VAL A 3 43.07 -37.29 16.19
N LYS A 4 42.35 -37.46 17.29
CA LYS A 4 40.93 -37.06 17.41
C LYS A 4 40.77 -35.53 17.27
N SER A 5 41.68 -34.75 17.84
CA SER A 5 41.68 -33.27 17.75
C SER A 5 41.93 -32.78 16.30
N LYS A 6 42.88 -33.40 15.60
CA LYS A 6 43.19 -33.03 14.18
C LYS A 6 42.05 -33.37 13.22
N LYS A 7 41.39 -34.55 13.39
CA LYS A 7 40.19 -34.94 12.62
C LYS A 7 39.03 -33.95 12.83
N ARG A 8 38.76 -33.55 14.06
CA ARG A 8 37.70 -32.60 14.44
C ARG A 8 37.93 -31.20 13.89
N ASN A 9 39.18 -30.73 13.79
CA ASN A 9 39.52 -29.44 13.18
C ASN A 9 39.36 -29.47 11.66
N ASN A 10 39.65 -30.58 10.99
CA ASN A 10 39.45 -30.69 9.53
C ASN A 10 37.95 -30.73 9.17
N VAL A 11 37.11 -31.41 9.96
CA VAL A 11 35.65 -31.40 9.77
C VAL A 11 35.07 -29.99 9.97
N LEU A 12 35.49 -29.26 11.01
CA LEU A 12 35.09 -27.89 11.22
C LEU A 12 35.51 -26.95 10.07
N LEU A 13 36.72 -27.15 9.53
CA LEU A 13 37.19 -26.37 8.38
C LEU A 13 36.37 -26.66 7.12
N ALA A 14 36.06 -27.91 6.84
CA ALA A 14 35.22 -28.26 5.70
C ALA A 14 33.81 -27.68 5.83
N ALA A 15 33.19 -27.81 6.99
CA ALA A 15 31.87 -27.23 7.28
C ALA A 15 31.90 -25.69 7.18
N SER A 16 32.92 -25.01 7.72
CA SER A 16 33.04 -23.55 7.63
C SER A 16 33.18 -23.05 6.19
N ARG A 17 33.90 -23.78 5.33
CA ARG A 17 34.02 -23.44 3.91
C ARG A 17 32.70 -23.59 3.16
N LEU A 18 31.96 -24.69 3.42
CA LEU A 18 30.65 -24.88 2.82
C LEU A 18 29.67 -23.76 3.20
N LEU A 19 29.58 -23.44 4.52
CA LEU A 19 28.75 -22.36 5.02
C LEU A 19 29.22 -20.99 4.50
N GLY A 20 30.51 -20.80 4.33
CA GLY A 20 31.08 -19.61 3.72
C GLY A 20 30.66 -19.42 2.25
N LEU A 21 30.58 -20.51 1.47
CA LEU A 21 30.04 -20.45 0.10
C LEU A 21 28.56 -20.08 0.10
N VAL A 22 27.76 -20.68 0.97
CA VAL A 22 26.33 -20.33 1.12
C VAL A 22 26.16 -18.85 1.47
N TYR A 23 26.96 -18.33 2.40
CA TYR A 23 26.99 -16.92 2.74
C TYR A 23 27.33 -16.02 1.56
N LEU A 24 28.38 -16.33 0.80
CA LEU A 24 28.79 -15.53 -0.35
C LEU A 24 27.70 -15.49 -1.43
N VAL A 25 27.06 -16.63 -1.70
CA VAL A 25 25.91 -16.66 -2.62
C VAL A 25 24.76 -15.80 -2.10
N ALA A 26 24.41 -15.90 -0.81
CA ALA A 26 23.38 -15.08 -0.20
C ALA A 26 23.71 -13.57 -0.25
N ALA A 27 24.96 -13.19 -0.02
CA ALA A 27 25.43 -11.81 -0.13
C ALA A 27 25.33 -11.28 -1.57
N LEU A 28 25.78 -12.04 -2.57
CA LEU A 28 25.66 -11.67 -3.98
C LEU A 28 24.20 -11.51 -4.42
N VAL A 29 23.34 -12.44 -4.05
CA VAL A 29 21.90 -12.34 -4.34
C VAL A 29 21.29 -11.11 -3.68
N PHE A 30 21.68 -10.81 -2.45
CA PHE A 30 21.22 -9.63 -1.72
C PHE A 30 21.67 -8.34 -2.42
N GLU A 31 22.96 -8.20 -2.77
CA GLU A 31 23.49 -7.02 -3.48
C GLU A 31 22.80 -6.83 -4.84
N ALA A 32 22.67 -7.91 -5.62
CA ALA A 32 21.98 -7.87 -6.91
C ALA A 32 20.49 -7.44 -6.73
N THR A 33 19.82 -7.96 -5.71
CA THR A 33 18.43 -7.58 -5.42
C THR A 33 18.32 -6.10 -5.08
N LEU A 34 19.20 -5.56 -4.24
CA LEU A 34 19.22 -4.13 -3.90
C LEU A 34 19.41 -3.23 -5.13
N LEU A 35 20.31 -3.63 -6.04
CA LEU A 35 20.58 -2.89 -7.29
C LEU A 35 19.37 -2.93 -8.23
N VAL A 36 18.74 -4.08 -8.40
CA VAL A 36 17.61 -4.26 -9.33
C VAL A 36 16.33 -3.61 -8.79
N THR A 37 16.05 -3.76 -7.50
CA THR A 37 14.81 -3.24 -6.92
C THR A 37 14.83 -1.73 -6.67
N ASP A 38 16.00 -1.14 -6.50
CA ASP A 38 16.24 0.31 -6.39
C ASP A 38 15.35 1.05 -5.38
N PHE A 39 15.15 0.46 -4.17
CA PHE A 39 14.38 1.09 -3.10
C PHE A 39 15.19 2.03 -2.22
N LEU A 40 16.51 1.92 -2.22
CA LEU A 40 17.35 2.68 -1.31
C LEU A 40 17.90 3.98 -1.95
N PRO A 41 18.05 5.06 -1.17
CA PRO A 41 18.79 6.24 -1.62
C PRO A 41 20.23 5.87 -2.03
N LYS A 42 20.76 6.47 -3.11
CA LYS A 42 22.07 6.11 -3.68
C LYS A 42 23.21 6.08 -2.66
N LYS A 43 23.27 7.05 -1.74
CA LYS A 43 24.29 7.07 -0.68
C LYS A 43 24.19 5.84 0.24
N TRP A 44 22.98 5.49 0.68
CA TRP A 44 22.75 4.34 1.56
C TRP A 44 23.04 3.03 0.85
N LEU A 45 22.59 2.92 -0.41
CA LEU A 45 22.89 1.76 -1.24
C LEU A 45 24.40 1.54 -1.36
N LEU A 46 25.16 2.57 -1.74
CA LEU A 46 26.62 2.47 -1.88
C LEU A 46 27.30 2.11 -0.55
N THR A 47 26.92 2.76 0.57
CA THR A 47 27.46 2.45 1.90
C THR A 47 27.20 0.99 2.28
N LEU A 48 25.99 0.49 2.01
CA LEU A 48 25.60 -0.88 2.32
C LEU A 48 26.37 -1.89 1.46
N LEU A 49 26.49 -1.66 0.14
CA LEU A 49 27.27 -2.53 -0.76
C LEU A 49 28.74 -2.61 -0.32
N ILE A 50 29.38 -1.49 -0.02
CA ILE A 50 30.76 -1.46 0.50
C ILE A 50 30.84 -2.20 1.84
N GLY A 51 29.90 -1.99 2.75
CA GLY A 51 29.88 -2.67 4.05
C GLY A 51 29.75 -4.19 3.91
N VAL A 52 28.84 -4.66 3.04
CA VAL A 52 28.67 -6.09 2.76
C VAL A 52 29.92 -6.68 2.11
N PHE A 53 30.53 -5.97 1.18
CA PHE A 53 31.78 -6.39 0.55
C PHE A 53 32.92 -6.55 1.56
N ILE A 54 33.13 -5.57 2.43
CA ILE A 54 34.16 -5.62 3.50
C ILE A 54 33.88 -6.77 4.47
N ALA A 55 32.62 -6.91 4.92
CA ALA A 55 32.24 -8.01 5.80
C ALA A 55 32.46 -9.38 5.14
N SER A 56 32.14 -9.49 3.85
CA SER A 56 32.35 -10.71 3.07
C SER A 56 33.84 -11.06 2.95
N ALA A 57 34.70 -10.06 2.71
CA ALA A 57 36.14 -10.27 2.66
C ALA A 57 36.71 -10.76 4.02
N VAL A 58 36.27 -10.15 5.14
CA VAL A 58 36.68 -10.55 6.49
C VAL A 58 36.22 -11.98 6.81
N LEU A 59 34.93 -12.29 6.52
CA LEU A 59 34.36 -13.62 6.75
C LEU A 59 34.99 -14.67 5.84
N PHE A 60 35.30 -14.32 4.59
CA PHE A 60 36.03 -15.20 3.68
C PHE A 60 37.38 -15.63 4.28
N ILE A 61 38.19 -14.68 4.77
CA ILE A 61 39.48 -14.98 5.43
C ILE A 61 39.24 -15.94 6.61
N GLN A 62 38.28 -15.65 7.49
CA GLN A 62 38.08 -16.43 8.72
C GLN A 62 37.52 -17.85 8.44
N LEU A 63 36.72 -18.02 7.41
CA LEU A 63 36.07 -19.30 7.08
C LEU A 63 36.93 -20.22 6.22
N PHE A 64 37.75 -19.66 5.33
CA PHE A 64 38.47 -20.43 4.31
C PHE A 64 39.95 -20.73 4.67
N PHE A 65 40.63 -19.85 5.42
CA PHE A 65 42.04 -20.04 5.72
C PHE A 65 42.28 -20.98 6.90
N ARG A 66 43.25 -21.89 6.77
CA ARG A 66 43.54 -22.95 7.74
C ARG A 66 44.10 -22.41 9.07
N ASN A 67 44.84 -21.30 9.04
CA ASN A 67 45.59 -20.77 10.19
C ASN A 67 44.74 -20.00 11.20
N ILE A 68 43.44 -19.89 11.00
CA ILE A 68 42.54 -19.16 11.88
C ILE A 68 42.23 -19.95 13.16
N LYS A 69 42.30 -19.27 14.32
CA LYS A 69 41.98 -19.86 15.63
C LYS A 69 40.54 -20.44 15.63
N ARG A 70 40.37 -21.62 16.23
CA ARG A 70 39.09 -22.32 16.26
C ARG A 70 37.93 -21.47 16.79
N LYS A 71 38.17 -20.68 17.88
CA LYS A 71 37.11 -19.82 18.46
C LYS A 71 36.66 -18.75 17.45
N SER A 72 37.61 -18.06 16.78
CA SER A 72 37.30 -17.06 15.75
C SER A 72 36.50 -17.65 14.58
N ARG A 73 36.86 -18.86 14.14
CA ARG A 73 36.12 -19.57 13.07
C ARG A 73 34.69 -19.90 13.48
N ILE A 74 34.47 -20.35 14.72
CA ILE A 74 33.10 -20.63 15.20
C ILE A 74 32.27 -19.34 15.21
N VAL A 75 32.82 -18.22 15.71
CA VAL A 75 32.15 -16.92 15.67
C VAL A 75 31.82 -16.50 14.24
N ALA A 76 32.77 -16.63 13.31
CA ALA A 76 32.55 -16.33 11.90
C ALA A 76 31.45 -17.18 11.26
N VAL A 77 31.38 -18.47 11.60
CA VAL A 77 30.28 -19.37 11.17
C VAL A 77 28.93 -18.87 11.68
N VAL A 78 28.81 -18.52 12.95
CA VAL A 78 27.56 -18.01 13.52
C VAL A 78 27.13 -16.71 12.84
N ILE A 79 28.08 -15.78 12.68
CA ILE A 79 27.80 -14.49 11.99
C ILE A 79 27.39 -14.73 10.54
N SER A 80 28.08 -15.61 9.81
CA SER A 80 27.75 -15.89 8.39
C SER A 80 26.34 -16.50 8.26
N ILE A 81 25.92 -17.38 9.16
CA ILE A 81 24.56 -17.95 9.16
C ILE A 81 23.55 -16.85 9.43
N MET A 82 23.75 -16.01 10.46
CA MET A 82 22.82 -14.94 10.80
C MET A 82 22.67 -13.93 9.64
N LEU A 83 23.80 -13.49 9.04
CA LEU A 83 23.78 -12.59 7.90
C LEU A 83 23.13 -13.22 6.67
N SER A 84 23.39 -14.51 6.39
CA SER A 84 22.73 -15.22 5.29
C SER A 84 21.22 -15.21 5.43
N ILE A 85 20.70 -15.48 6.63
CA ILE A 85 19.25 -15.41 6.91
C ILE A 85 18.72 -14.00 6.64
N VAL A 86 19.38 -12.97 7.17
CA VAL A 86 18.98 -11.57 6.96
C VAL A 86 18.99 -11.21 5.47
N PHE A 87 20.04 -11.57 4.74
CA PHE A 87 20.15 -11.29 3.31
C PHE A 87 19.06 -11.97 2.50
N VAL A 88 18.79 -13.26 2.74
CA VAL A 88 17.73 -14.00 2.06
C VAL A 88 16.36 -13.40 2.36
N VAL A 89 16.05 -13.15 3.63
CA VAL A 89 14.76 -12.56 4.02
C VAL A 89 14.57 -11.20 3.36
N THR A 90 15.55 -10.31 3.47
CA THR A 90 15.46 -8.96 2.89
C THR A 90 15.33 -9.01 1.36
N SER A 91 16.07 -9.90 0.68
CA SER A 91 15.96 -10.10 -0.77
C SER A 91 14.56 -10.54 -1.18
N VAL A 92 13.98 -11.50 -0.45
CA VAL A 92 12.60 -11.97 -0.72
C VAL A 92 11.60 -10.83 -0.55
N TYR A 93 11.72 -10.03 0.52
CA TYR A 93 10.81 -8.89 0.76
C TYR A 93 10.95 -7.83 -0.33
N ALA A 94 12.17 -7.46 -0.70
CA ALA A 94 12.41 -6.47 -1.74
C ALA A 94 11.89 -6.95 -3.12
N ALA A 95 12.17 -8.20 -3.49
CA ALA A 95 11.69 -8.79 -4.74
C ALA A 95 10.16 -8.88 -4.80
N LYS A 96 9.51 -9.28 -3.69
CA LYS A 96 8.04 -9.33 -3.58
C LYS A 96 7.43 -7.94 -3.69
N THR A 97 8.02 -6.92 -3.06
CA THR A 97 7.57 -5.53 -3.20
C THR A 97 7.68 -5.05 -4.64
N ALA A 98 8.81 -5.28 -5.30
CA ALA A 98 8.98 -4.91 -6.71
C ALA A 98 7.97 -5.64 -7.60
N SER A 99 7.74 -6.94 -7.38
CA SER A 99 6.73 -7.72 -8.10
C SER A 99 5.31 -7.17 -7.88
N PHE A 100 4.96 -6.81 -6.65
CA PHE A 100 3.68 -6.18 -6.32
C PHE A 100 3.49 -4.87 -7.08
N LEU A 101 4.46 -3.96 -7.04
CA LEU A 101 4.39 -2.69 -7.75
C LEU A 101 4.20 -2.88 -9.26
N ASN A 102 4.91 -3.84 -9.85
CA ASN A 102 4.74 -4.17 -11.26
C ASN A 102 3.35 -4.75 -11.59
N LYS A 103 2.74 -5.50 -10.68
CA LYS A 103 1.40 -6.08 -10.88
C LYS A 103 0.29 -5.04 -10.83
N ILE A 104 0.37 -4.09 -9.90
CA ILE A 104 -0.68 -3.08 -9.72
C ILE A 104 -0.54 -1.89 -10.67
N SER A 105 0.67 -1.65 -11.22
CA SER A 105 0.93 -0.51 -12.08
C SER A 105 0.41 -0.74 -13.50
N LYS A 106 -0.40 0.19 -13.99
CA LYS A 106 -0.86 0.33 -15.39
C LYS A 106 -0.14 1.47 -16.11
N ALA A 107 0.95 1.98 -15.54
CA ALA A 107 1.73 3.05 -16.13
C ALA A 107 2.22 2.70 -17.54
N LYS A 108 1.97 3.62 -18.48
CA LYS A 108 2.39 3.48 -19.89
C LYS A 108 3.85 3.91 -20.13
N SER A 109 4.48 4.52 -19.14
CA SER A 109 5.86 5.04 -19.20
C SER A 109 6.57 4.85 -17.87
N VAL A 110 7.88 5.10 -17.84
CA VAL A 110 8.70 5.02 -16.61
C VAL A 110 8.26 6.04 -15.56
N GLY A 111 7.54 7.09 -15.96
CA GLY A 111 7.03 8.12 -15.09
C GLY A 111 8.07 9.16 -14.68
N ASN A 112 7.62 10.11 -13.85
CA ASN A 112 8.44 11.24 -13.39
C ASN A 112 9.08 10.93 -12.04
N THR A 113 10.35 10.51 -12.02
CA THR A 113 11.08 10.24 -10.77
C THR A 113 11.29 11.46 -9.88
N LYS A 114 10.98 12.68 -10.37
CA LYS A 114 10.98 13.93 -9.60
C LYS A 114 9.66 14.20 -8.88
N ILE A 115 8.74 13.25 -8.85
CA ILE A 115 7.46 13.34 -8.12
C ILE A 115 7.63 13.78 -6.66
N ALA A 116 8.75 13.41 -6.02
CA ALA A 116 9.09 13.80 -4.67
C ALA A 116 9.47 15.29 -4.50
N GLU A 117 9.61 16.05 -5.59
CA GLU A 117 10.07 17.44 -5.57
C GLU A 117 8.93 18.46 -5.61
N LYS A 118 7.73 18.06 -5.99
CA LYS A 118 6.56 18.94 -6.19
C LYS A 118 5.28 18.32 -5.61
N PRO A 119 4.31 19.13 -5.21
CA PRO A 119 2.98 18.63 -4.88
C PRO A 119 2.34 17.92 -6.10
N PHE A 120 1.58 16.86 -5.80
CA PHE A 120 0.82 16.11 -6.79
C PHE A 120 -0.51 15.62 -6.20
N THR A 121 -1.42 15.21 -7.07
CA THR A 121 -2.76 14.74 -6.70
C THR A 121 -2.98 13.30 -7.13
N VAL A 122 -3.64 12.54 -6.27
CA VAL A 122 -4.00 11.15 -6.50
C VAL A 122 -5.51 10.98 -6.27
N LEU A 123 -6.23 10.50 -7.26
CA LEU A 123 -7.61 10.06 -7.08
C LEU A 123 -7.63 8.64 -6.52
N ILE A 124 -8.19 8.46 -5.33
CA ILE A 124 -8.56 7.14 -4.82
C ILE A 124 -10.02 6.90 -5.21
N SER A 125 -10.24 5.89 -6.05
CA SER A 125 -11.59 5.48 -6.50
C SER A 125 -11.91 4.07 -5.99
N GLY A 126 -12.95 3.97 -5.17
CA GLY A 126 -13.45 2.70 -4.64
C GLY A 126 -14.66 2.21 -5.44
N MET A 127 -14.48 1.09 -6.14
CA MET A 127 -15.49 0.49 -7.02
C MET A 127 -16.46 -0.38 -6.23
N ASP A 128 -17.76 -0.25 -6.53
CA ASP A 128 -18.85 -1.06 -5.95
C ASP A 128 -18.92 -2.44 -6.63
N THR A 129 -17.84 -3.21 -6.46
CA THR A 129 -17.77 -4.59 -6.95
C THR A 129 -16.89 -5.46 -6.08
N THR A 130 -17.19 -6.76 -6.05
CA THR A 130 -16.35 -7.83 -5.52
C THR A 130 -15.65 -8.62 -6.63
N GLY A 131 -15.84 -8.22 -7.90
CA GLY A 131 -15.20 -8.82 -9.06
C GLY A 131 -13.73 -8.49 -9.20
N LYS A 132 -13.21 -8.63 -10.41
CA LYS A 132 -11.86 -8.24 -10.76
C LYS A 132 -11.73 -6.73 -10.79
N ILE A 133 -10.52 -6.23 -10.61
CA ILE A 133 -10.28 -4.78 -10.57
C ILE A 133 -10.45 -4.10 -11.93
N ASP A 134 -10.30 -4.82 -13.01
CA ASP A 134 -10.49 -4.36 -14.39
C ASP A 134 -11.96 -4.30 -14.82
N GLU A 135 -12.89 -4.88 -14.05
CA GLU A 135 -14.32 -4.74 -14.28
C GLU A 135 -14.78 -3.30 -14.00
N GLU A 136 -15.64 -2.78 -14.89
CA GLU A 136 -16.26 -1.48 -14.70
C GLU A 136 -17.43 -1.58 -13.73
N ALA A 137 -17.47 -0.67 -12.77
CA ALA A 137 -18.50 -0.63 -11.73
C ALA A 137 -18.72 0.80 -11.28
N ARG A 138 -19.74 1.04 -10.45
CA ARG A 138 -19.96 2.35 -9.84
C ARG A 138 -18.79 2.74 -8.96
N SER A 139 -18.38 4.02 -9.02
CA SER A 139 -17.39 4.59 -8.12
C SER A 139 -18.07 5.14 -6.87
N ASP A 140 -18.16 4.31 -5.84
CA ASP A 140 -18.89 4.63 -4.59
C ASP A 140 -18.06 5.41 -3.58
N VAL A 141 -16.74 5.37 -3.71
CA VAL A 141 -15.79 6.16 -2.92
C VAL A 141 -14.92 6.97 -3.85
N ASN A 142 -14.94 8.29 -3.71
CA ASN A 142 -14.08 9.20 -4.46
C ASN A 142 -13.36 10.12 -3.48
N MET A 143 -12.06 10.04 -3.43
CA MET A 143 -11.22 10.85 -2.56
C MET A 143 -10.03 11.41 -3.35
N LEU A 144 -9.88 12.71 -3.36
CA LEU A 144 -8.71 13.36 -3.89
C LEU A 144 -7.67 13.53 -2.78
N VAL A 145 -6.50 12.94 -2.97
CA VAL A 145 -5.37 13.02 -2.06
C VAL A 145 -4.35 13.97 -2.65
N THR A 146 -4.21 15.15 -2.04
CA THR A 146 -3.16 16.10 -2.41
C THR A 146 -1.95 15.90 -1.50
N VAL A 147 -0.82 15.56 -2.09
CA VAL A 147 0.43 15.26 -1.38
C VAL A 147 1.43 16.38 -1.64
N ASP A 148 1.95 17.00 -0.59
CA ASP A 148 3.10 17.90 -0.66
C ASP A 148 4.31 17.23 0.03
N PRO A 149 5.19 16.58 -0.76
CA PRO A 149 6.31 15.83 -0.20
C PRO A 149 7.34 16.71 0.50
N GLN A 150 7.47 17.97 0.09
CA GLN A 150 8.43 18.90 0.68
C GLN A 150 7.98 19.38 2.05
N LYS A 151 6.68 19.61 2.22
CA LYS A 151 6.09 20.05 3.49
C LYS A 151 5.65 18.89 4.38
N HIS A 152 5.74 17.64 3.91
CA HIS A 152 5.20 16.44 4.60
C HIS A 152 3.72 16.61 4.96
N LYS A 153 2.93 17.09 3.99
CA LYS A 153 1.52 17.39 4.17
C LYS A 153 0.67 16.58 3.20
N ILE A 154 -0.41 16.02 3.72
CA ILE A 154 -1.41 15.30 2.95
C ILE A 154 -2.77 15.92 3.25
N LEU A 155 -3.49 16.32 2.20
CA LEU A 155 -4.88 16.74 2.29
C LEU A 155 -5.76 15.66 1.65
N LEU A 156 -6.70 15.13 2.41
CA LEU A 156 -7.70 14.17 1.95
C LEU A 156 -9.01 14.93 1.72
N THR A 157 -9.45 15.02 0.46
CA THR A 157 -10.72 15.66 0.09
C THR A 157 -11.71 14.60 -0.38
N SER A 158 -12.72 14.29 0.43
CA SER A 158 -13.79 13.37 0.04
C SER A 158 -14.80 14.06 -0.88
N ILE A 159 -15.19 13.38 -1.96
CA ILE A 159 -16.19 13.87 -2.92
C ILE A 159 -17.40 12.94 -2.84
N PRO A 160 -18.58 13.46 -2.50
CA PRO A 160 -19.80 12.65 -2.41
C PRO A 160 -20.11 11.94 -3.74
N ARG A 161 -20.47 10.68 -3.69
CA ARG A 161 -20.74 9.88 -4.88
C ARG A 161 -21.96 10.36 -5.70
N ASP A 162 -22.92 10.99 -5.02
CA ASP A 162 -24.15 11.52 -5.64
C ASP A 162 -23.97 12.96 -6.17
N TYR A 163 -22.74 13.48 -6.18
CA TYR A 163 -22.45 14.80 -6.73
C TYR A 163 -22.72 14.83 -8.23
N LEU A 164 -23.44 15.89 -8.68
CA LEU A 164 -23.74 16.10 -10.09
C LEU A 164 -22.46 16.53 -10.84
N VAL A 165 -22.07 15.77 -11.83
CA VAL A 165 -20.87 16.00 -12.62
C VAL A 165 -21.16 15.93 -14.12
N LYS A 166 -20.31 16.54 -14.91
CA LYS A 166 -20.32 16.41 -16.38
C LYS A 166 -19.44 15.24 -16.79
N LEU A 167 -20.00 14.35 -17.60
CA LEU A 167 -19.31 13.18 -18.14
C LEU A 167 -18.56 13.55 -19.44
N PRO A 168 -17.21 13.60 -19.44
CA PRO A 168 -16.44 14.02 -20.60
C PRO A 168 -16.71 13.19 -21.87
N SER A 169 -16.81 11.87 -21.75
CA SER A 169 -17.04 10.96 -22.90
C SER A 169 -18.49 10.93 -23.40
N LYS A 170 -19.40 11.61 -22.71
CA LYS A 170 -20.84 11.67 -23.03
C LYS A 170 -21.28 13.10 -23.39
N ASP A 171 -20.51 13.81 -24.17
CA ASP A 171 -20.75 15.19 -24.59
C ASP A 171 -21.05 16.15 -23.44
N ASN A 172 -20.42 15.90 -22.27
CA ASN A 172 -20.65 16.60 -21.02
C ASN A 172 -22.08 16.47 -20.46
N ALA A 173 -22.79 15.39 -20.77
CA ALA A 173 -24.06 15.09 -20.13
C ALA A 173 -23.90 15.04 -18.60
N GLU A 174 -24.89 15.57 -17.89
CA GLU A 174 -24.87 15.59 -16.42
C GLU A 174 -25.30 14.22 -15.85
N ASP A 175 -24.52 13.68 -14.90
CA ASP A 175 -24.87 12.46 -14.17
C ASP A 175 -24.28 12.51 -12.75
N LYS A 176 -24.60 11.51 -11.94
CA LYS A 176 -23.97 11.32 -10.63
C LYS A 176 -22.53 10.88 -10.79
N LEU A 177 -21.65 11.36 -9.93
CA LEU A 177 -20.24 10.97 -9.93
C LEU A 177 -20.06 9.44 -9.84
N THR A 178 -20.90 8.75 -9.05
CA THR A 178 -20.83 7.28 -8.93
C THR A 178 -20.99 6.57 -10.27
N HIS A 179 -21.79 7.11 -11.19
CA HIS A 179 -22.03 6.51 -12.50
C HIS A 179 -20.86 6.70 -13.48
N SER A 180 -20.01 7.68 -13.25
CA SER A 180 -18.79 7.87 -14.09
C SER A 180 -17.90 6.62 -14.08
N GLY A 181 -17.87 5.87 -12.96
CA GLY A 181 -17.12 4.62 -12.85
C GLY A 181 -17.56 3.52 -13.81
N LEU A 182 -18.81 3.56 -14.31
CA LEU A 182 -19.33 2.62 -15.33
C LEU A 182 -18.70 2.84 -16.72
N TYR A 183 -18.00 3.96 -16.92
CA TYR A 183 -17.30 4.33 -18.15
C TYR A 183 -15.78 4.35 -17.98
N GLY A 184 -15.29 3.83 -16.85
CA GLY A 184 -13.87 3.69 -16.54
C GLY A 184 -13.32 4.78 -15.63
N ILE A 185 -12.12 4.53 -15.12
CA ILE A 185 -11.46 5.42 -14.16
C ILE A 185 -11.10 6.78 -14.78
N ASP A 186 -10.77 6.81 -16.06
CA ASP A 186 -10.44 8.06 -16.76
C ASP A 186 -11.65 8.97 -16.88
N GLU A 187 -12.87 8.42 -17.00
CA GLU A 187 -14.11 9.20 -16.96
C GLU A 187 -14.35 9.80 -15.59
N THR A 188 -14.14 9.01 -14.52
CA THR A 188 -14.26 9.51 -13.14
C THR A 188 -13.23 10.61 -12.86
N ARG A 189 -11.99 10.43 -13.32
CA ARG A 189 -10.93 11.45 -13.23
C ARG A 189 -11.34 12.73 -13.91
N GLY A 190 -11.72 12.66 -15.21
CA GLY A 190 -12.08 13.83 -16.00
C GLY A 190 -13.33 14.55 -15.46
N ALA A 191 -14.30 13.82 -14.91
CA ALA A 191 -15.47 14.42 -14.26
C ALA A 191 -15.08 15.21 -13.00
N ILE A 192 -14.18 14.68 -12.16
CA ILE A 192 -13.69 15.37 -10.96
C ILE A 192 -12.79 16.56 -11.32
N GLU A 193 -11.92 16.43 -12.32
CA GLU A 193 -11.08 17.53 -12.81
C GLU A 193 -11.93 18.72 -13.25
N LYS A 194 -13.02 18.46 -13.98
CA LYS A 194 -13.98 19.50 -14.39
C LYS A 194 -14.76 20.08 -13.24
N LEU A 195 -15.16 19.25 -12.27
CA LEU A 195 -15.94 19.69 -11.11
C LEU A 195 -15.14 20.65 -10.22
N LEU A 196 -13.88 20.33 -9.95
CA LEU A 196 -13.06 21.05 -8.97
C LEU A 196 -12.05 22.03 -9.62
N ASP A 197 -11.99 22.07 -10.94
CA ASP A 197 -10.98 22.82 -11.73
C ASP A 197 -9.54 22.51 -11.25
N VAL A 198 -9.24 21.23 -11.10
CA VAL A 198 -7.93 20.72 -10.67
C VAL A 198 -7.42 19.67 -11.64
N LYS A 199 -6.10 19.54 -11.72
CA LYS A 199 -5.48 18.42 -12.45
C LYS A 199 -5.26 17.27 -11.49
N ILE A 200 -5.60 16.05 -11.90
CA ILE A 200 -5.34 14.82 -11.18
C ILE A 200 -4.18 14.09 -11.86
N ASP A 201 -3.06 13.98 -11.14
CA ASP A 201 -1.83 13.42 -11.72
C ASP A 201 -1.86 11.90 -11.80
N TYR A 202 -2.45 11.25 -10.78
CA TYR A 202 -2.50 9.79 -10.67
C TYR A 202 -3.83 9.31 -10.13
N TYR A 203 -4.10 7.99 -10.31
CA TYR A 203 -5.19 7.33 -9.61
C TYR A 203 -4.73 6.06 -8.87
N VAL A 204 -5.51 5.67 -7.90
CA VAL A 204 -5.51 4.34 -7.27
C VAL A 204 -6.94 3.83 -7.30
N LYS A 205 -7.20 2.78 -8.07
CA LYS A 205 -8.48 2.08 -8.16
C LYS A 205 -8.45 0.88 -7.22
N VAL A 206 -9.46 0.76 -6.37
CA VAL A 206 -9.65 -0.35 -5.42
C VAL A 206 -11.09 -0.83 -5.48
N ASN A 207 -11.38 -2.01 -4.95
CA ASN A 207 -12.73 -2.51 -4.81
C ASN A 207 -12.99 -3.06 -3.40
N TYR A 208 -14.17 -3.59 -3.14
CA TYR A 208 -14.52 -4.13 -1.81
C TYR A 208 -13.60 -5.27 -1.38
N ASN A 209 -13.18 -6.13 -2.31
CA ASN A 209 -12.24 -7.19 -2.01
C ASN A 209 -10.87 -6.67 -1.56
N THR A 210 -10.41 -5.52 -2.07
CA THR A 210 -9.18 -4.88 -1.59
C THR A 210 -9.26 -4.63 -0.08
N VAL A 211 -10.34 -4.00 0.38
CA VAL A 211 -10.55 -3.65 1.79
C VAL A 211 -10.65 -4.92 2.64
N VAL A 212 -11.48 -5.87 2.22
CA VAL A 212 -11.70 -7.14 2.95
C VAL A 212 -10.39 -7.93 3.05
N GLN A 213 -9.70 -8.16 1.94
CA GLN A 213 -8.46 -8.94 1.92
C GLN A 213 -7.34 -8.25 2.69
N PHE A 214 -7.25 -6.93 2.60
CA PHE A 214 -6.24 -6.19 3.35
C PHE A 214 -6.47 -6.29 4.86
N ILE A 215 -7.69 -6.00 5.34
CA ILE A 215 -8.02 -6.06 6.76
C ILE A 215 -7.85 -7.48 7.31
N ASN A 216 -8.28 -8.50 6.55
CA ASN A 216 -8.09 -9.89 6.96
C ASN A 216 -6.61 -10.29 6.99
N ALA A 217 -5.80 -9.79 6.05
CA ALA A 217 -4.37 -10.07 5.97
C ALA A 217 -3.59 -9.46 7.15
N ILE A 218 -3.96 -8.26 7.60
CA ILE A 218 -3.38 -7.62 8.80
C ILE A 218 -3.96 -8.16 10.12
N GLY A 219 -4.92 -9.07 10.04
CA GLY A 219 -5.50 -9.76 11.19
C GLY A 219 -6.73 -9.10 11.79
N GLY A 220 -7.28 -8.04 11.19
CA GLY A 220 -8.39 -7.23 11.69
C GLY A 220 -7.96 -5.87 12.20
N ILE A 221 -8.92 -4.99 12.43
CA ILE A 221 -8.72 -3.61 12.89
C ILE A 221 -9.56 -3.31 14.13
N TYR A 222 -9.09 -2.38 14.95
CA TYR A 222 -9.88 -1.74 15.98
C TYR A 222 -10.43 -0.42 15.45
N ILE A 223 -11.72 -0.20 15.68
CA ILE A 223 -12.39 1.08 15.37
C ILE A 223 -13.12 1.57 16.59
N ASN A 224 -13.38 2.88 16.64
CA ASN A 224 -14.27 3.47 17.66
C ASN A 224 -15.54 3.98 16.99
N SER A 225 -16.71 3.45 17.40
CA SER A 225 -18.01 3.87 16.89
C SER A 225 -18.71 4.79 17.91
N ASP A 226 -19.24 5.91 17.43
CA ASP A 226 -20.01 6.83 18.27
C ASP A 226 -21.40 6.29 18.61
N HIS A 227 -21.88 5.29 17.87
CA HIS A 227 -23.21 4.72 17.95
C HIS A 227 -23.20 3.19 18.06
N ALA A 228 -24.19 2.63 18.74
CA ALA A 228 -24.51 1.21 18.68
C ALA A 228 -25.59 1.00 17.61
N PHE A 229 -25.36 0.05 16.68
CA PHE A 229 -26.32 -0.29 15.62
C PHE A 229 -26.05 -1.69 15.08
N THR A 230 -26.96 -2.18 14.23
CA THR A 230 -26.76 -3.38 13.41
C THR A 230 -26.65 -2.94 11.95
N THR A 231 -25.64 -3.42 11.23
CA THR A 231 -25.47 -3.09 9.82
C THR A 231 -26.63 -3.65 8.99
N TYR A 232 -27.09 -2.88 8.01
CA TYR A 232 -28.14 -3.33 7.09
C TYR A 232 -27.70 -4.52 6.23
N ILE A 233 -26.46 -4.46 5.75
CA ILE A 233 -25.83 -5.56 5.02
C ILE A 233 -25.17 -6.49 6.04
N ASP A 234 -25.42 -7.81 5.91
CA ASP A 234 -24.84 -8.89 6.71
C ASP A 234 -25.17 -8.86 8.22
N HIS A 235 -25.97 -7.90 8.67
CA HIS A 235 -26.52 -7.80 10.04
C HIS A 235 -25.48 -7.91 11.17
N TYR A 236 -24.30 -7.34 10.98
CA TYR A 236 -23.27 -7.28 12.04
C TYR A 236 -23.62 -6.28 13.12
N ARG A 237 -23.55 -6.71 14.39
CA ARG A 237 -23.75 -5.83 15.52
C ARG A 237 -22.50 -5.01 15.81
N ILE A 238 -22.63 -3.69 15.83
CA ILE A 238 -21.62 -2.72 16.21
C ILE A 238 -22.01 -2.13 17.56
N ASN A 239 -21.08 -2.11 18.51
CA ASN A 239 -21.30 -1.48 19.80
C ASN A 239 -20.81 -0.03 19.78
N LYS A 240 -21.38 0.82 20.65
CA LYS A 240 -20.80 2.13 20.92
C LYS A 240 -19.43 1.94 21.58
N GLY A 241 -18.42 2.72 21.16
CA GLY A 241 -17.03 2.59 21.62
C GLY A 241 -16.21 1.65 20.74
N THR A 242 -15.22 0.99 21.34
CA THR A 242 -14.23 0.19 20.61
C THR A 242 -14.83 -1.13 20.12
N ASN A 243 -14.63 -1.42 18.82
CA ASN A 243 -14.99 -2.68 18.18
C ASN A 243 -13.77 -3.25 17.48
N PHE A 244 -13.62 -4.58 17.51
CA PHE A 244 -12.65 -5.31 16.69
C PHE A 244 -13.35 -5.91 15.48
N LEU A 245 -12.97 -5.51 14.28
CA LEU A 245 -13.62 -5.89 13.03
C LEU A 245 -12.68 -6.66 12.11
N LYS A 246 -13.19 -7.74 11.52
CA LYS A 246 -12.60 -8.42 10.36
C LYS A 246 -13.00 -7.72 9.06
N GLY A 247 -12.45 -8.17 7.93
CA GLY A 247 -12.63 -7.48 6.66
C GLY A 247 -14.09 -7.26 6.27
N GLU A 248 -14.91 -8.30 6.34
CA GLU A 248 -16.34 -8.25 5.98
C GLU A 248 -17.12 -7.31 6.93
N GLN A 249 -16.85 -7.39 8.23
CA GLN A 249 -17.48 -6.53 9.24
C GLN A 249 -17.08 -5.07 9.06
N ALA A 250 -15.79 -4.81 8.76
CA ALA A 250 -15.30 -3.47 8.50
C ALA A 250 -15.87 -2.90 7.19
N LEU A 251 -16.04 -3.74 6.17
CA LEU A 251 -16.70 -3.34 4.93
C LEU A 251 -18.17 -3.01 5.16
N ALA A 252 -18.91 -3.85 5.89
CA ALA A 252 -20.31 -3.60 6.23
C ALA A 252 -20.45 -2.30 7.06
N PHE A 253 -19.57 -2.07 8.03
CA PHE A 253 -19.51 -0.82 8.80
C PHE A 253 -19.23 0.40 7.91
N ALA A 254 -18.26 0.30 6.99
CA ALA A 254 -17.91 1.40 6.07
C ALA A 254 -19.03 1.72 5.05
N ARG A 255 -19.89 0.76 4.73
CA ARG A 255 -21.02 0.91 3.79
C ARG A 255 -22.32 1.32 4.46
N GLU A 256 -22.38 1.27 5.79
CA GLU A 256 -23.63 1.51 6.53
C GLU A 256 -24.11 2.95 6.37
N ARG A 257 -25.37 3.11 6.03
CA ARG A 257 -26.09 4.37 5.90
C ARG A 257 -27.52 4.30 6.42
N GLN A 258 -28.18 3.14 6.36
CA GLN A 258 -29.60 3.00 6.66
C GLN A 258 -29.91 3.05 8.16
N ALA A 259 -28.92 2.68 8.99
CA ALA A 259 -29.03 2.82 10.44
C ALA A 259 -29.00 4.27 10.93
N PHE A 260 -28.79 5.24 10.05
CA PHE A 260 -28.58 6.65 10.43
C PHE A 260 -29.50 7.59 9.66
N LYS A 261 -29.97 8.66 10.33
CA LYS A 261 -30.76 9.72 9.70
C LYS A 261 -29.95 10.47 8.61
N ASP A 262 -28.65 10.70 8.88
CA ASP A 262 -27.74 11.41 7.98
C ASP A 262 -27.12 10.51 6.90
N GLY A 263 -27.64 9.33 6.73
CA GLY A 263 -27.34 8.33 5.71
C GLY A 263 -25.93 8.37 5.10
N ASP A 264 -25.79 9.11 4.03
CA ASP A 264 -24.53 9.17 3.26
C ASP A 264 -23.39 9.90 4.00
N ASN A 265 -23.69 10.95 4.77
CA ASN A 265 -22.69 11.67 5.56
C ASN A 265 -22.09 10.76 6.66
N GLN A 266 -22.93 9.94 7.29
CA GLN A 266 -22.42 8.96 8.27
C GLN A 266 -21.57 7.88 7.60
N ARG A 267 -21.92 7.46 6.38
CA ARG A 267 -21.09 6.52 5.60
C ARG A 267 -19.68 7.09 5.34
N VAL A 268 -19.57 8.35 4.96
CA VAL A 268 -18.26 9.01 4.77
C VAL A 268 -17.45 9.01 6.08
N LYS A 269 -18.09 9.32 7.21
CA LYS A 269 -17.44 9.24 8.53
C LYS A 269 -16.97 7.82 8.85
N ASN A 270 -17.81 6.82 8.60
CA ASN A 270 -17.48 5.41 8.83
C ASN A 270 -16.29 4.96 7.99
N GLN A 271 -16.20 5.38 6.73
CA GLN A 271 -15.05 5.11 5.84
C GLN A 271 -13.76 5.71 6.41
N GLN A 272 -13.80 6.95 6.91
CA GLN A 272 -12.66 7.59 7.56
C GLN A 272 -12.24 6.85 8.85
N ILE A 273 -13.19 6.36 9.64
CA ILE A 273 -12.93 5.57 10.85
C ILE A 273 -12.20 4.27 10.48
N VAL A 274 -12.66 3.56 9.44
CA VAL A 274 -12.01 2.34 8.94
C VAL A 274 -10.60 2.63 8.45
N LEU A 275 -10.39 3.68 7.67
CA LEU A 275 -9.06 4.10 7.20
C LEU A 275 -8.11 4.39 8.37
N LYS A 276 -8.57 5.12 9.39
CA LYS A 276 -7.79 5.36 10.61
C LYS A 276 -7.43 4.06 11.34
N GLY A 277 -8.39 3.14 11.46
CA GLY A 277 -8.16 1.81 12.05
C GLY A 277 -7.13 0.98 11.30
N ILE A 278 -7.18 1.00 9.97
CA ILE A 278 -6.17 0.37 9.09
C ILE A 278 -4.78 0.98 9.33
N PHE A 279 -4.68 2.31 9.27
CA PHE A 279 -3.42 3.02 9.45
C PHE A 279 -2.79 2.73 10.81
N HIS A 280 -3.59 2.82 11.87
CA HIS A 280 -3.15 2.54 13.24
C HIS A 280 -2.65 1.08 13.38
N ARG A 281 -3.40 0.11 12.85
CA ARG A 281 -3.01 -1.30 12.88
C ARG A 281 -1.71 -1.54 12.11
N PHE A 282 -1.57 -0.91 10.94
CA PHE A 282 -0.40 -1.05 10.08
C PHE A 282 0.88 -0.49 10.71
N THR A 283 0.79 0.66 11.38
CA THR A 283 1.96 1.33 11.97
C THR A 283 2.37 0.76 13.32
N GLN A 284 1.46 0.12 14.06
CA GLN A 284 1.71 -0.31 15.44
C GLN A 284 1.86 -1.82 15.63
N SER A 285 1.77 -2.64 14.57
CA SER A 285 1.80 -4.09 14.72
C SER A 285 3.05 -4.71 14.08
N PRO A 286 4.05 -5.12 14.87
CA PRO A 286 5.25 -5.81 14.35
C PRO A 286 4.94 -7.09 13.55
N GLU A 287 3.82 -7.76 13.87
CA GLU A 287 3.35 -8.96 13.17
C GLU A 287 3.08 -8.73 11.68
N ILE A 288 2.80 -7.48 11.27
CA ILE A 288 2.56 -7.11 9.87
C ILE A 288 3.83 -7.31 9.06
N ILE A 289 4.99 -7.03 9.64
CA ILE A 289 6.27 -7.26 8.98
C ILE A 289 6.39 -8.74 8.57
N ALA A 290 6.09 -9.67 9.48
CA ALA A 290 6.15 -11.11 9.18
C ALA A 290 5.11 -11.56 8.13
N LYS A 291 3.98 -10.85 8.01
CA LYS A 291 2.90 -11.15 7.06
C LYS A 291 2.96 -10.32 5.77
N TYR A 292 3.92 -9.41 5.67
CA TYR A 292 4.00 -8.38 4.62
C TYR A 292 3.86 -8.96 3.19
N THR A 293 4.64 -9.98 2.85
CA THR A 293 4.60 -10.59 1.51
C THR A 293 3.24 -11.22 1.20
N LYS A 294 2.60 -11.85 2.20
CA LYS A 294 1.25 -12.41 2.06
C LYS A 294 0.18 -11.32 1.87
N ILE A 295 0.36 -10.17 2.53
CA ILE A 295 -0.53 -9.02 2.37
C ILE A 295 -0.46 -8.54 0.91
N LEU A 296 0.75 -8.29 0.39
CA LEU A 296 0.95 -7.85 -0.98
C LEU A 296 0.34 -8.81 -2.02
N ASP A 297 0.59 -10.11 -1.85
CA ASP A 297 0.05 -11.14 -2.77
C ASP A 297 -1.49 -11.19 -2.74
N ARG A 298 -2.12 -10.92 -1.59
CA ARG A 298 -3.58 -10.93 -1.44
C ARG A 298 -4.28 -9.71 -2.03
N ILE A 299 -3.69 -8.52 -1.92
CA ILE A 299 -4.33 -7.27 -2.38
C ILE A 299 -4.04 -6.95 -3.84
N ALA A 300 -2.91 -7.42 -4.39
CA ALA A 300 -2.49 -7.11 -5.76
C ALA A 300 -3.57 -7.35 -6.84
N PRO A 301 -4.41 -8.41 -6.79
CA PRO A 301 -5.45 -8.63 -7.79
C PRO A 301 -6.62 -7.65 -7.75
N TYR A 302 -6.74 -6.88 -6.67
CA TYR A 302 -7.91 -6.06 -6.36
C TYR A 302 -7.59 -4.56 -6.34
N MET A 303 -6.42 -4.16 -6.83
CA MET A 303 -6.04 -2.75 -6.94
C MET A 303 -5.19 -2.48 -8.17
N GLU A 304 -5.31 -1.28 -8.70
CA GLU A 304 -4.45 -0.78 -9.78
C GLU A 304 -4.16 0.71 -9.62
N THR A 305 -3.09 1.16 -10.27
CA THR A 305 -2.69 2.57 -10.33
C THR A 305 -1.97 2.87 -11.65
N ASP A 306 -2.07 4.10 -12.13
CA ASP A 306 -1.25 4.57 -13.24
C ASP A 306 0.10 5.15 -12.80
N MET A 307 0.34 5.20 -11.48
CA MET A 307 1.66 5.53 -10.94
C MET A 307 2.67 4.43 -11.28
N SER A 308 3.80 4.79 -11.86
CA SER A 308 4.85 3.83 -12.21
C SER A 308 5.56 3.30 -10.95
N PRO A 309 6.13 2.09 -11.01
CA PRO A 309 6.97 1.57 -9.92
C PRO A 309 8.15 2.48 -9.59
N ALA A 310 8.69 3.23 -10.56
CA ALA A 310 9.79 4.16 -10.34
C ALA A 310 9.36 5.38 -9.52
N GLU A 311 8.17 5.92 -9.77
CA GLU A 311 7.59 7.01 -9.01
C GLU A 311 7.32 6.61 -7.56
N ILE A 312 6.71 5.44 -7.35
CA ILE A 312 6.47 4.91 -6.00
C ILE A 312 7.80 4.73 -5.25
N ARG A 313 8.83 4.16 -5.90
CA ARG A 313 10.17 4.05 -5.29
C ARG A 313 10.78 5.40 -4.96
N ALA A 314 10.56 6.44 -5.79
CA ALA A 314 11.05 7.79 -5.50
C ALA A 314 10.43 8.36 -4.20
N LEU A 315 9.13 8.12 -3.96
CA LEU A 315 8.46 8.51 -2.72
C LEU A 315 8.99 7.72 -1.51
N VAL A 316 9.21 6.41 -1.67
CA VAL A 316 9.83 5.57 -0.62
C VAL A 316 11.23 6.09 -0.27
N LYS A 317 12.05 6.44 -1.28
CA LYS A 317 13.38 7.02 -1.06
C LYS A 317 13.34 8.37 -0.34
N LEU A 318 12.33 9.19 -0.62
CA LEU A 318 12.13 10.45 0.08
C LEU A 318 11.85 10.20 1.56
N GLU A 319 10.90 9.30 1.87
CA GLU A 319 10.53 8.95 3.24
C GLU A 319 11.71 8.39 4.03
N LEU A 320 12.47 7.48 3.45
CA LEU A 320 13.69 6.95 4.06
C LEU A 320 14.73 8.04 4.40
N LYS A 321 14.81 9.11 3.61
CA LYS A 321 15.77 10.21 3.86
C LYS A 321 15.34 11.13 4.99
N ASN A 322 14.04 11.41 5.09
CA ASN A 322 13.56 12.56 5.85
C ASN A 322 13.00 12.21 7.23
N HIS A 323 12.40 11.01 7.41
CA HIS A 323 11.80 10.51 8.67
C HIS A 323 10.96 11.55 9.44
N LYS A 324 10.27 12.45 8.71
CA LYS A 324 9.42 13.46 9.31
C LYS A 324 7.98 12.95 9.39
N GLU A 325 7.27 13.33 10.44
CA GLU A 325 5.85 13.03 10.54
C GLU A 325 5.05 13.77 9.47
N TRP A 326 4.10 13.06 8.87
CA TRP A 326 3.17 13.62 7.89
C TRP A 326 1.99 14.26 8.60
N LYS A 327 1.73 15.53 8.27
CA LYS A 327 0.52 16.21 8.70
C LYS A 327 -0.62 15.83 7.76
N ILE A 328 -1.62 15.10 8.26
CA ILE A 328 -2.79 14.69 7.49
C ILE A 328 -3.97 15.57 7.86
N GLU A 329 -4.53 16.27 6.87
CA GLU A 329 -5.74 17.09 7.00
C GLU A 329 -6.87 16.46 6.21
N ASN A 330 -8.11 16.59 6.70
CA ASN A 330 -9.31 16.07 6.05
C ASN A 330 -10.20 17.24 5.62
N ASN A 331 -10.79 17.10 4.43
CA ASN A 331 -11.80 17.99 3.89
C ASN A 331 -12.87 17.16 3.19
N ALA A 332 -14.02 17.77 2.90
CA ALA A 332 -15.07 17.20 2.08
C ALA A 332 -15.64 18.28 1.17
N VAL A 333 -16.02 17.89 -0.04
CA VAL A 333 -16.77 18.78 -0.93
C VAL A 333 -18.20 18.83 -0.39
N GLU A 334 -18.64 20.05 -0.05
CA GLU A 334 -19.99 20.31 0.44
C GLU A 334 -20.92 20.59 -0.75
N GLY A 335 -22.24 20.38 -0.56
CA GLY A 335 -23.23 20.67 -1.58
C GLY A 335 -24.65 20.57 -1.05
N ALA A 336 -25.59 21.10 -1.81
CA ALA A 336 -27.01 21.01 -1.51
C ALA A 336 -27.66 19.81 -2.23
N GLY A 337 -28.59 19.13 -1.55
CA GLY A 337 -29.33 18.01 -2.12
C GLY A 337 -30.48 18.50 -3.03
N ASP A 338 -30.61 17.90 -4.21
CA ASP A 338 -31.72 18.13 -5.15
C ASP A 338 -32.28 16.78 -5.62
N SER A 339 -33.56 16.52 -5.36
CA SER A 339 -34.25 15.28 -5.78
C SER A 339 -35.08 15.45 -7.07
N THR A 340 -34.98 16.60 -7.74
CA THR A 340 -35.76 16.92 -8.93
C THR A 340 -34.99 16.78 -10.22
N ARG A 341 -33.68 16.55 -10.14
CA ARG A 341 -32.78 16.46 -11.31
C ARG A 341 -32.98 15.17 -12.08
N ARG A 342 -32.97 15.32 -13.40
CA ARG A 342 -32.86 14.21 -14.34
C ARG A 342 -31.42 14.15 -14.81
N VAL A 343 -30.88 12.94 -14.82
CA VAL A 343 -29.47 12.72 -15.18
C VAL A 343 -29.36 11.74 -16.33
N TYR A 344 -28.21 11.68 -16.98
CA TYR A 344 -27.99 10.85 -18.17
C TYR A 344 -28.42 9.40 -17.98
N SER A 345 -28.04 8.78 -16.86
CA SER A 345 -28.36 7.39 -16.56
C SER A 345 -29.82 7.14 -16.15
N SER A 346 -30.52 8.17 -15.69
CA SER A 346 -31.93 8.04 -15.21
C SER A 346 -32.97 8.38 -16.28
N GLY A 347 -32.56 8.93 -17.41
CA GLY A 347 -33.45 9.35 -18.50
C GLY A 347 -34.47 10.37 -18.03
N SER A 348 -35.77 10.03 -18.07
CA SER A 348 -36.86 10.91 -17.65
C SER A 348 -37.15 10.89 -16.16
N THR A 349 -36.56 9.95 -15.38
CA THR A 349 -36.84 9.79 -13.96
C THR A 349 -36.01 10.75 -13.12
N PRO A 350 -36.61 11.59 -12.26
CA PRO A 350 -35.83 12.41 -11.32
C PRO A 350 -35.12 11.54 -10.29
N VAL A 351 -33.90 11.96 -9.92
CA VAL A 351 -33.09 11.27 -8.93
C VAL A 351 -32.46 12.29 -7.98
N TYR A 352 -32.12 11.84 -6.77
CA TYR A 352 -31.35 12.65 -5.83
C TYR A 352 -29.92 12.87 -6.35
N VAL A 353 -29.49 14.13 -6.34
CA VAL A 353 -28.11 14.54 -6.60
C VAL A 353 -27.64 15.56 -5.57
N MET A 354 -26.35 15.80 -5.49
CA MET A 354 -25.76 16.93 -4.78
C MET A 354 -25.20 17.94 -5.79
N THR A 355 -25.40 19.21 -5.54
CA THR A 355 -24.87 20.31 -6.36
C THR A 355 -24.05 21.26 -5.50
N PRO A 356 -23.13 22.05 -6.07
CA PRO A 356 -22.37 23.06 -5.36
C PRO A 356 -23.24 24.05 -4.59
#